data_945f0a0fdf4abb7eccc04df66de7ea9a
#
_entry.id   945f0a0fdf4abb7eccc04df66de7ea9a
#
_cell.length_a   1.000
_cell.length_b   1.000
_cell.length_c   1.000
_cell.angle_alpha   90.00
_cell.angle_beta   90.00
_cell.angle_gamma   90.00
#
_symmetry.space_group_name_H-M   'P 1'
#
loop_
_entity.id
_entity.type
_entity.pdbx_description
1 polymer ?
#
loop_
_entity_poly.entity_id
_entity_poly.type
_entity_poly.pdbx_seq_one_letter_code
_entity_poly.pdbx_strand_id
1 'polypeptide(L)'
;MEMTFVPLALLGAAILLLVIFFYYVPFLLWISAKVSGVNISLIQLFLMRIRNVPPYVITRAMIEAHKAGLKTLTRDELEAHYLAGGHVEKVVHALVSASKANIDLPFQMATAIDLAGRDVFEAVQMSVNPKVIDTPPVTACLLYTSPSPRDC
;
A
#
# COMPACT_ATOMS: atom_id res chain seq x y z
N MET A 1 26.79 42.25 29.92
CA MET A 1 25.51 41.93 29.24
C MET A 1 25.65 40.84 28.18
N GLU A 2 26.80 40.68 27.56
CA GLU A 2 26.97 39.65 26.51
C GLU A 2 27.03 38.19 26.99
N MET A 3 27.49 37.96 28.24
CA MET A 3 27.61 36.61 28.79
C MET A 3 26.28 35.89 29.06
N THR A 4 25.18 36.61 29.17
CA THR A 4 23.85 36.02 29.42
C THR A 4 23.05 35.75 28.15
N PHE A 5 23.38 36.42 27.04
CA PHE A 5 22.67 36.20 25.77
C PHE A 5 23.08 34.91 25.04
N VAL A 6 24.35 34.50 25.19
CA VAL A 6 24.87 33.28 24.56
C VAL A 6 24.16 32.01 25.07
N PRO A 7 24.04 31.79 26.41
CA PRO A 7 23.34 30.62 26.90
C PRO A 7 21.84 30.66 26.60
N LEU A 8 21.22 31.84 26.59
CA LEU A 8 19.81 32.00 26.25
C LEU A 8 19.55 31.68 24.75
N ALA A 9 20.43 32.16 23.88
CA ALA A 9 20.36 31.84 22.43
C ALA A 9 20.59 30.36 22.15
N LEU A 10 21.54 29.72 22.85
CA LEU A 10 21.78 28.28 22.76
C LEU A 10 20.57 27.46 23.22
N LEU A 11 19.93 27.90 24.32
CA LEU A 11 18.74 27.24 24.85
C LEU A 11 17.55 27.39 23.89
N GLY A 12 17.36 28.56 23.29
CA GLY A 12 16.37 28.81 22.27
C GLY A 12 16.59 27.97 21.01
N ALA A 13 17.83 27.87 20.54
CA ALA A 13 18.21 27.03 19.39
C ALA A 13 17.99 25.55 19.69
N ALA A 14 18.31 25.08 20.90
CA ALA A 14 18.07 23.68 21.30
C ALA A 14 16.58 23.35 21.34
N ILE A 15 15.73 24.22 21.87
CA ILE A 15 14.29 24.05 21.89
C ILE A 15 13.73 24.03 20.48
N LEU A 16 14.18 24.94 19.62
CA LEU A 16 13.75 25.01 18.21
C LEU A 16 14.13 23.73 17.46
N LEU A 17 15.35 23.23 17.66
CA LEU A 17 15.83 21.97 17.10
C LEU A 17 14.99 20.78 17.59
N LEU A 18 14.63 20.77 18.86
CA LEU A 18 13.81 19.73 19.46
C LEU A 18 12.38 19.75 18.91
N VAL A 19 11.80 20.92 18.74
CA VAL A 19 10.46 21.09 18.11
C VAL A 19 10.49 20.61 16.66
N ILE A 20 11.49 20.99 15.89
CA ILE A 20 11.68 20.53 14.50
C ILE A 20 11.83 19.01 14.47
N PHE A 21 12.63 18.44 15.35
CA PHE A 21 12.83 17.00 15.45
C PHE A 21 11.52 16.27 15.73
N PHE A 22 10.73 16.69 16.71
CA PHE A 22 9.43 16.10 17.02
C PHE A 22 8.40 16.29 15.89
N TYR A 23 8.48 17.40 15.17
CA TYR A 23 7.60 17.66 14.02
C TYR A 23 7.93 16.72 12.83
N TYR A 24 9.22 16.51 12.57
CA TYR A 24 9.66 15.65 11.46
C TYR A 24 9.59 14.15 11.78
N VAL A 25 9.76 13.77 13.03
CA VAL A 25 9.71 12.36 13.46
C VAL A 25 8.33 12.07 14.07
N PRO A 26 7.48 11.29 13.41
CA PRO A 26 6.16 10.93 13.93
C PRO A 26 6.31 9.88 15.04
N PHE A 27 6.66 10.33 16.23
CA PHE A 27 6.93 9.47 17.40
C PHE A 27 5.73 8.61 17.80
N LEU A 28 4.52 9.16 17.73
CA LEU A 28 3.27 8.43 17.97
C LEU A 28 3.10 7.26 16.99
N LEU A 29 3.48 7.47 15.73
CA LEU A 29 3.40 6.44 14.71
C LEU A 29 4.38 5.29 14.97
N TRP A 30 5.57 5.62 15.47
CA TRP A 30 6.57 4.64 15.87
C TRP A 30 6.10 3.77 17.03
N ILE A 31 5.51 4.38 18.08
CA ILE A 31 4.92 3.64 19.19
C ILE A 31 3.81 2.72 18.71
N SER A 32 2.90 3.21 17.86
CA SER A 32 1.80 2.44 17.28
C SER A 32 2.30 1.23 16.48
N ALA A 33 3.34 1.41 15.67
CA ALA A 33 3.96 0.34 14.91
C ALA A 33 4.57 -0.73 15.85
N LYS A 34 5.30 -0.28 16.87
CA LYS A 34 5.97 -1.17 17.82
C LYS A 34 4.98 -1.99 18.66
N VAL A 35 3.91 -1.37 19.11
CA VAL A 35 2.82 -2.06 19.84
C VAL A 35 2.11 -3.09 18.93
N SER A 36 2.00 -2.81 17.64
CA SER A 36 1.37 -3.71 16.66
C SER A 36 2.31 -4.84 16.19
N GLY A 37 3.53 -4.91 16.70
CA GLY A 37 4.51 -5.95 16.35
C GLY A 37 5.31 -5.68 15.08
N VAL A 38 5.20 -4.49 14.51
CA VAL A 38 5.94 -4.08 13.32
C VAL A 38 7.24 -3.40 13.74
N ASN A 39 8.37 -4.00 13.35
CA ASN A 39 9.70 -3.47 13.67
C ASN A 39 10.11 -2.40 12.66
N ILE A 40 9.75 -1.15 12.93
CA ILE A 40 10.19 0.01 12.16
C ILE A 40 11.09 0.87 13.06
N SER A 41 12.27 1.22 12.56
CA SER A 41 13.18 2.14 13.24
C SER A 41 12.77 3.60 13.03
N LEU A 42 13.04 4.45 14.03
CA LEU A 42 12.84 5.90 13.91
C LEU A 42 13.63 6.51 12.74
N ILE A 43 14.83 6.00 12.49
CA ILE A 43 15.68 6.42 11.37
C ILE A 43 15.00 6.11 10.03
N GLN A 44 14.35 4.97 9.93
CA GLN A 44 13.61 4.57 8.73
C GLN A 44 12.40 5.49 8.47
N LEU A 45 11.66 5.86 9.52
CA LEU A 45 10.57 6.82 9.41
C LEU A 45 11.06 8.20 8.95
N PHE A 46 12.20 8.63 9.47
CA PHE A 46 12.84 9.88 9.06
C PHE A 46 13.28 9.85 7.59
N LEU A 47 13.90 8.75 7.14
CA LEU A 47 14.29 8.56 5.74
C LEU A 47 13.09 8.54 4.79
N MET A 48 11.97 7.92 5.17
CA MET A 48 10.73 7.98 4.40
C MET A 48 10.24 9.42 4.23
N ARG A 49 10.36 10.23 5.29
CA ARG A 49 9.97 11.63 5.24
C ARG A 49 10.81 12.43 4.25
N ILE A 50 12.12 12.19 4.23
CA ILE A 50 13.04 12.84 3.28
C ILE A 50 12.70 12.45 1.84
N ARG A 51 12.31 11.20 1.60
CA ARG A 51 11.93 10.69 0.28
C ARG A 51 10.52 11.10 -0.19
N ASN A 52 9.84 11.99 0.53
CA ASN A 52 8.45 12.38 0.28
C ASN A 52 7.45 11.21 0.34
N VAL A 53 7.79 10.13 1.01
CA VAL A 53 6.87 9.03 1.28
C VAL A 53 6.17 9.28 2.61
N PRO A 54 4.84 9.36 2.68
CA PRO A 54 4.14 9.60 3.93
C PRO A 54 4.30 8.39 4.86
N PRO A 55 5.01 8.54 6.00
CA PRO A 55 5.28 7.43 6.90
C PRO A 55 4.01 6.80 7.46
N TYR A 56 2.96 7.60 7.59
CA TYR A 56 1.66 7.18 8.07
C TYR A 56 1.02 6.10 7.18
N VAL A 57 1.02 6.31 5.87
CA VAL A 57 0.42 5.38 4.90
C VAL A 57 1.15 4.04 4.93
N ILE A 58 2.47 4.06 4.86
CA ILE A 58 3.30 2.84 4.86
C ILE A 58 3.17 2.08 6.18
N THR A 59 3.25 2.78 7.32
CA THR A 59 3.16 2.15 8.64
C THR A 59 1.79 1.53 8.87
N ARG A 60 0.72 2.24 8.50
CA ARG A 60 -0.65 1.71 8.62
C ARG A 60 -0.85 0.48 7.75
N ALA A 61 -0.39 0.51 6.52
CA ALA A 61 -0.44 -0.63 5.61
C ALA A 61 0.32 -1.84 6.17
N MET A 62 1.51 -1.63 6.74
CA MET A 62 2.27 -2.70 7.39
C MET A 62 1.57 -3.26 8.62
N ILE A 63 0.96 -2.42 9.45
CA ILE A 63 0.19 -2.86 10.63
C ILE A 63 -0.99 -3.72 10.19
N GLU A 64 -1.71 -3.30 9.16
CA GLU A 64 -2.85 -4.06 8.61
C GLU A 64 -2.40 -5.41 8.05
N ALA A 65 -1.35 -5.42 7.25
CA ALA A 65 -0.76 -6.66 6.71
C ALA A 65 -0.28 -7.60 7.81
N HIS A 66 0.40 -7.08 8.83
CA HIS A 66 0.90 -7.88 9.95
C HIS A 66 -0.24 -8.50 10.78
N LYS A 67 -1.32 -7.74 11.05
CA LYS A 67 -2.53 -8.24 11.73
C LYS A 67 -3.24 -9.34 10.93
N ALA A 68 -3.18 -9.28 9.61
CA ALA A 68 -3.74 -10.31 8.73
C ALA A 68 -2.84 -11.54 8.54
N GLY A 69 -1.63 -11.53 9.13
CA GLY A 69 -0.68 -12.62 9.02
C GLY A 69 0.21 -12.59 7.78
N LEU A 70 0.18 -11.52 7.00
CA LEU A 70 1.04 -11.31 5.83
C LEU A 70 2.44 -10.86 6.26
N LYS A 71 3.25 -11.79 6.77
CA LYS A 71 4.60 -11.50 7.27
C LYS A 71 5.65 -11.33 6.18
N THR A 72 5.34 -11.74 4.98
CA THR A 72 6.25 -11.66 3.81
C THR A 72 6.33 -10.27 3.20
N LEU A 73 5.40 -9.39 3.54
CA LEU A 73 5.34 -8.04 2.99
C LEU A 73 6.39 -7.16 3.66
N THR A 74 7.31 -6.64 2.87
CA THR A 74 8.37 -5.76 3.35
C THR A 74 8.00 -4.29 3.20
N ARG A 75 8.54 -3.46 4.08
CA ARG A 75 8.39 -2.01 4.00
C ARG A 75 8.92 -1.46 2.67
N ASP A 76 10.07 -1.95 2.24
CA ASP A 76 10.74 -1.45 1.04
C ASP A 76 9.92 -1.70 -0.23
N GLU A 77 9.20 -2.80 -0.30
CA GLU A 77 8.24 -3.09 -1.39
C GLU A 77 7.06 -2.12 -1.40
N LEU A 78 6.51 -1.80 -0.24
CA LEU A 78 5.43 -0.82 -0.11
C LEU A 78 5.90 0.60 -0.48
N GLU A 79 7.10 0.98 -0.04
CA GLU A 79 7.71 2.27 -0.36
C GLU A 79 7.98 2.39 -1.86
N ALA A 80 8.53 1.35 -2.48
CA ALA A 80 8.77 1.31 -3.92
C ALA A 80 7.47 1.42 -4.73
N HIS A 81 6.41 0.74 -4.30
CA HIS A 81 5.10 0.82 -4.94
C HIS A 81 4.49 2.22 -4.83
N TYR A 82 4.61 2.86 -3.66
CA TYR A 82 4.17 4.23 -3.47
C TYR A 82 4.91 5.22 -4.38
N LEU A 83 6.24 5.09 -4.47
CA LEU A 83 7.07 5.94 -5.34
C LEU A 83 6.80 5.71 -6.84
N ALA A 84 6.34 4.52 -7.21
CA ALA A 84 5.87 4.22 -8.57
C ALA A 84 4.49 4.83 -8.90
N GLY A 85 3.86 5.53 -7.96
CA GLY A 85 2.54 6.13 -8.12
C GLY A 85 1.37 5.21 -7.81
N GLY A 86 1.62 4.07 -7.15
CA GLY A 86 0.59 3.11 -6.77
C GLY A 86 -0.15 3.48 -5.48
N HIS A 87 -1.28 2.82 -5.27
CA HIS A 87 -2.15 2.99 -4.10
C HIS A 87 -1.88 1.90 -3.07
N VAL A 88 -0.93 2.12 -2.19
CA VAL A 88 -0.47 1.14 -1.18
C VAL A 88 -1.61 0.60 -0.32
N GLU A 89 -2.50 1.48 0.16
CA GLU A 89 -3.62 1.07 1.02
C GLU A 89 -4.58 0.12 0.30
N LYS A 90 -4.90 0.39 -0.97
CA LYS A 90 -5.78 -0.47 -1.78
C LYS A 90 -5.16 -1.83 -2.03
N VAL A 91 -3.87 -1.86 -2.36
CA VAL A 91 -3.13 -3.11 -2.61
C VAL A 91 -3.08 -3.96 -1.35
N VAL A 92 -2.74 -3.38 -0.20
CA VAL A 92 -2.68 -4.12 1.07
C VAL A 92 -4.06 -4.62 1.48
N HIS A 93 -5.10 -3.80 1.36
CA HIS A 93 -6.47 -4.21 1.66
C HIS A 93 -6.93 -5.38 0.76
N ALA A 94 -6.60 -5.34 -0.52
CA ALA A 94 -6.89 -6.43 -1.45
C ALA A 94 -6.11 -7.71 -1.10
N LEU A 95 -4.84 -7.61 -0.72
CA LEU A 95 -4.03 -8.74 -0.26
C LEU A 95 -4.58 -9.38 1.02
N VAL A 96 -5.02 -8.55 1.97
CA VAL A 96 -5.66 -9.02 3.21
C VAL A 96 -6.96 -9.77 2.88
N SER A 97 -7.76 -9.23 1.97
CA SER A 97 -9.01 -9.86 1.53
C SER A 97 -8.78 -11.17 0.79
N ALA A 98 -7.77 -11.23 -0.08
CA ALA A 98 -7.35 -12.44 -0.76
C ALA A 98 -6.87 -13.51 0.23
N SER A 99 -6.07 -13.13 1.21
CA SER A 99 -5.60 -14.04 2.27
C SER A 99 -6.75 -14.61 3.09
N LYS A 100 -7.74 -13.79 3.44
CA LYS A 100 -8.95 -14.26 4.15
C LYS A 100 -9.82 -15.19 3.31
N ALA A 101 -9.81 -15.05 2.00
CA ALA A 101 -10.52 -15.92 1.07
C ALA A 101 -9.70 -17.14 0.65
N ASN A 102 -8.52 -17.36 1.22
CA ASN A 102 -7.57 -18.40 0.82
C ASN A 102 -7.15 -18.34 -0.65
N ILE A 103 -7.08 -17.14 -1.21
CA ILE A 103 -6.58 -16.91 -2.55
C ILE A 103 -5.09 -16.54 -2.43
N ASP A 104 -4.26 -17.27 -3.16
CA ASP A 104 -2.84 -16.96 -3.27
C ASP A 104 -2.63 -15.83 -4.28
N LEU A 105 -2.57 -14.60 -3.78
CA LEU A 105 -2.28 -13.42 -4.57
C LEU A 105 -0.88 -12.91 -4.21
N PRO A 106 0.11 -13.08 -5.09
CA PRO A 106 1.45 -12.55 -4.84
C PRO A 106 1.42 -11.01 -4.89
N PHE A 107 2.24 -10.38 -4.04
CA PHE A 107 2.34 -8.93 -3.96
C PHE A 107 2.67 -8.28 -5.31
N GLN A 108 3.57 -8.89 -6.07
CA GLN A 108 3.97 -8.40 -7.39
C GLN A 108 2.81 -8.33 -8.38
N MET A 109 1.91 -9.32 -8.35
CA MET A 109 0.71 -9.32 -9.20
C MET A 109 -0.27 -8.23 -8.76
N ALA A 110 -0.48 -8.07 -7.47
CA ALA A 110 -1.36 -7.03 -6.92
C ALA A 110 -0.86 -5.62 -7.29
N THR A 111 0.43 -5.37 -7.18
CA THR A 111 1.04 -4.09 -7.57
C THR A 111 0.97 -3.84 -9.07
N ALA A 112 1.14 -4.87 -9.89
CA ALA A 112 1.01 -4.77 -11.34
C ALA A 112 -0.43 -4.40 -11.76
N ILE A 113 -1.44 -4.98 -11.11
CA ILE A 113 -2.85 -4.66 -11.35
C ILE A 113 -3.17 -3.20 -10.98
N ASP A 114 -2.67 -2.75 -9.83
CA ASP A 114 -2.87 -1.37 -9.36
C ASP A 114 -2.19 -0.35 -10.28
N LEU A 115 -0.96 -0.60 -10.68
CA LEU A 115 -0.21 0.27 -11.60
C LEU A 115 -0.82 0.28 -13.01
N ALA A 116 -1.51 -0.78 -13.42
CA ALA A 116 -2.30 -0.82 -14.66
C ALA A 116 -3.60 0.00 -14.58
N GLY A 117 -3.88 0.63 -13.45
CA GLY A 117 -5.09 1.43 -13.24
C GLY A 117 -6.35 0.62 -12.95
N ARG A 118 -6.20 -0.67 -12.62
CA ARG A 118 -7.31 -1.53 -12.22
C ARG A 118 -7.45 -1.62 -10.71
N ASP A 119 -8.67 -1.82 -10.25
CA ASP A 119 -8.92 -2.06 -8.84
C ASP A 119 -8.56 -3.50 -8.47
N VAL A 120 -7.53 -3.64 -7.62
CA VAL A 120 -7.07 -4.96 -7.15
C VAL A 120 -8.13 -5.67 -6.34
N PHE A 121 -8.91 -4.93 -5.55
CA PHE A 121 -9.98 -5.50 -4.74
C PHE A 121 -11.10 -6.09 -5.61
N GLU A 122 -11.48 -5.41 -6.67
CA GLU A 122 -12.44 -5.92 -7.66
C GLU A 122 -11.91 -7.19 -8.34
N ALA A 123 -10.63 -7.22 -8.69
CA ALA A 123 -9.99 -8.41 -9.27
C ALA A 123 -10.07 -9.62 -8.33
N VAL A 124 -9.84 -9.41 -7.03
CA VAL A 124 -9.98 -10.46 -5.99
C VAL A 124 -11.44 -10.91 -5.88
N GLN A 125 -12.39 -9.99 -5.86
CA GLN A 125 -13.82 -10.32 -5.80
C GLN A 125 -14.28 -11.14 -7.02
N MET A 126 -13.82 -10.80 -8.21
CA MET A 126 -14.12 -11.57 -9.43
C MET A 126 -13.54 -12.98 -9.36
N SER A 127 -12.41 -13.14 -8.72
CA SER A 127 -11.79 -14.46 -8.51
C SER A 127 -12.60 -15.34 -7.55
N VAL A 128 -13.25 -14.74 -6.57
CA VAL A 128 -14.13 -15.46 -5.61
C VAL A 128 -15.51 -15.73 -6.19
N ASN A 129 -16.08 -14.74 -6.87
CA ASN A 129 -17.39 -14.83 -7.52
C ASN A 129 -17.22 -14.60 -9.02
N PRO A 130 -16.92 -15.64 -9.81
CA PRO A 130 -16.81 -15.48 -11.25
C PRO A 130 -18.14 -14.98 -11.80
N LYS A 131 -18.13 -13.78 -12.34
CA LYS A 131 -19.28 -13.20 -13.03
C LYS A 131 -19.43 -13.95 -14.34
N VAL A 132 -20.44 -14.79 -14.43
CA VAL A 132 -20.80 -15.45 -15.67
C VAL A 132 -21.29 -14.38 -16.64
N ILE A 133 -20.50 -14.11 -17.64
CA ILE A 133 -20.91 -13.26 -18.77
C ILE A 133 -21.65 -14.19 -19.72
N ASP A 134 -22.97 -14.12 -19.70
CA ASP A 134 -23.79 -14.76 -20.73
C ASP A 134 -23.51 -14.07 -22.06
N THR A 135 -22.58 -14.62 -22.81
CA THR A 135 -22.40 -14.23 -24.20
C THR A 135 -23.57 -14.80 -24.99
N PRO A 136 -24.42 -13.95 -25.58
CA PRO A 136 -25.52 -14.47 -26.42
C PRO A 136 -24.91 -15.29 -27.57
N PRO A 137 -25.45 -16.49 -27.85
CA PRO A 137 -24.90 -17.43 -28.84
C PRO A 137 -25.16 -16.98 -30.28
N VAL A 138 -25.26 -15.70 -30.54
CA VAL A 138 -25.74 -15.14 -31.81
C VAL A 138 -24.70 -15.14 -32.93
N THR A 139 -23.41 -15.18 -32.56
CA THR A 139 -22.36 -14.96 -33.57
C THR A 139 -21.76 -16.22 -34.16
N ALA A 140 -22.06 -17.37 -33.61
CA ALA A 140 -21.50 -18.63 -34.10
C ALA A 140 -22.01 -18.99 -35.50
N CYS A 141 -23.26 -18.67 -35.80
CA CYS A 141 -23.85 -18.92 -37.13
C CYS A 141 -23.31 -17.97 -38.21
N LEU A 142 -22.88 -16.76 -37.84
CA LEU A 142 -22.36 -15.77 -38.80
C LEU A 142 -20.88 -15.97 -39.11
N LEU A 143 -20.13 -16.55 -38.20
CA LEU A 143 -18.71 -16.84 -38.38
C LEU A 143 -18.47 -18.20 -39.09
N TYR A 144 -19.41 -19.09 -39.00
CA TYR A 144 -19.36 -20.36 -39.72
C TYR A 144 -19.98 -20.14 -41.10
N THR A 145 -19.17 -20.01 -42.11
CA THR A 145 -19.60 -19.99 -43.52
C THR A 145 -20.10 -21.36 -43.93
N SER A 146 -21.10 -21.85 -43.27
CA SER A 146 -21.81 -23.04 -43.73
C SER A 146 -22.69 -22.62 -44.91
N PRO A 147 -22.56 -23.26 -46.04
CA PRO A 147 -23.34 -22.93 -47.22
C PRO A 147 -24.82 -23.30 -47.09
N SER A 148 -25.24 -23.93 -46.00
CA SER A 148 -26.63 -24.33 -45.83
C SER A 148 -27.36 -23.43 -44.82
N PRO A 149 -28.39 -22.70 -45.28
CA PRO A 149 -29.21 -21.89 -44.40
C PRO A 149 -30.09 -22.69 -43.43
N ARG A 150 -29.97 -23.99 -43.44
CA ARG A 150 -30.73 -24.89 -42.57
C ARG A 150 -30.00 -25.22 -41.27
N ASP A 151 -28.70 -24.90 -41.18
CA ASP A 151 -27.86 -25.22 -40.04
C ASP A 151 -27.70 -24.06 -39.05
N CYS A 152 -28.37 -22.96 -39.32
CA CYS A 152 -28.45 -21.82 -38.43
C CYS A 152 -29.78 -21.74 -37.71
#